data_87f6f5bd97279be5aa20bf1e3bb40084
#
_entry.id   87f6f5bd97279be5aa20bf1e3bb40084
#
_cell.length_a   1.000
_cell.length_b   1.000
_cell.length_c   1.000
_cell.angle_alpha   90.00
_cell.angle_beta   90.00
_cell.angle_gamma   90.00
#
_symmetry.space_group_name_H-M   'P 1'
#
loop_
_entity.id
_entity.type
_entity.pdbx_description
1 polymer ?
#
loop_
_entity_poly.entity_id
_entity_poly.type
_entity_poly.pdbx_seq_one_letter_code
_entity_poly.pdbx_strand_id
1 'polypeptide(L)'
;MFSRGEGSLIGEVEKINKFLEFAQQSFTKHTNKLLPLEKNRDLISSFDECLLPIASHDINGFFNYLNKSALSLFKVTKDQVIGRSTTMTAPKSEQKQRNKLLNQVNSHGFIDNYKGVRVTSDGELFQIEDATIWNVIDKNSHKIGQAVIIYKSNKL
;
A
#
# COMPACT_ATOMS: atom_id res chain seq x y z
N MET A 1 -8.30 29.49 -15.27
CA MET A 1 -8.16 28.83 -14.98
C MET A 1 -8.70 28.11 -14.45
N PHE A 2 -8.86 27.49 -14.36
CA PHE A 2 -9.37 26.85 -13.86
C PHE A 2 -9.18 26.30 -13.08
N SER A 3 -9.56 26.19 -13.02
CA SER A 3 -9.57 25.72 -11.74
C SER A 3 -9.11 24.30 -11.75
N ARG A 4 -8.13 24.10 -11.16
CA ARG A 4 -7.80 22.86 -10.75
C ARG A 4 -8.83 22.26 -9.87
N GLY A 5 -9.95 22.86 -9.77
CA GLY A 5 -10.90 22.59 -8.83
C GLY A 5 -11.47 21.23 -8.72
N GLU A 6 -12.77 21.24 -8.74
CA GLU A 6 -13.57 20.05 -8.51
C GLU A 6 -13.30 18.93 -9.49
N GLY A 7 -13.02 19.25 -10.76
CA GLY A 7 -12.73 18.25 -11.78
C GLY A 7 -11.48 17.43 -11.46
N SER A 8 -10.42 18.09 -10.96
CA SER A 8 -9.17 17.44 -10.61
C SER A 8 -9.34 16.51 -9.39
N LEU A 9 -10.07 16.97 -8.35
CA LEU A 9 -10.33 16.15 -7.16
C LEU A 9 -11.20 14.94 -7.48
N ILE A 10 -12.24 15.14 -8.30
CA ILE A 10 -13.11 14.04 -8.72
C ILE A 10 -12.31 13.01 -9.50
N GLY A 11 -11.45 13.46 -10.42
CA GLY A 11 -10.59 12.57 -11.19
C GLY A 11 -9.61 11.79 -10.32
N GLU A 12 -9.05 12.43 -9.30
CA GLU A 12 -8.16 11.78 -8.36
C GLU A 12 -8.89 10.72 -7.53
N VAL A 13 -10.10 11.02 -7.06
CA VAL A 13 -10.91 10.06 -6.30
C VAL A 13 -11.27 8.86 -7.18
N GLU A 14 -11.69 9.09 -8.41
CA GLU A 14 -12.01 8.01 -9.34
C GLU A 14 -10.80 7.14 -9.62
N LYS A 15 -9.63 7.74 -9.80
CA LYS A 15 -8.39 7.03 -10.05
C LYS A 15 -8.00 6.13 -8.88
N ILE A 16 -8.10 6.65 -7.65
CA ILE A 16 -7.80 5.86 -6.44
C ILE A 16 -8.84 4.76 -6.25
N ASN A 17 -10.11 5.06 -6.45
CA ASN A 17 -11.15 4.04 -6.35
C ASN A 17 -10.89 2.89 -7.32
N LYS A 18 -10.54 3.21 -8.55
CA LYS A 18 -10.22 2.21 -9.57
C LYS A 18 -8.99 1.36 -9.17
N PHE A 19 -7.95 2.01 -8.66
CA PHE A 19 -6.77 1.31 -8.18
C PHE A 19 -7.12 0.35 -7.05
N LEU A 20 -7.92 0.79 -6.08
CA LEU A 20 -8.32 -0.05 -4.96
C LEU A 20 -9.22 -1.22 -5.38
N GLU A 21 -10.06 -1.02 -6.39
CA GLU A 21 -10.82 -2.14 -6.98
C GLU A 21 -9.86 -3.22 -7.50
N PHE A 22 -8.86 -2.81 -8.26
CA PHE A 22 -7.85 -3.75 -8.77
C PHE A 22 -7.02 -4.36 -7.65
N ALA A 23 -6.70 -3.58 -6.63
CA ALA A 23 -5.94 -4.09 -5.47
C ALA A 23 -6.73 -5.19 -4.75
N GLN A 24 -8.01 -4.98 -4.52
CA GLN A 24 -8.87 -5.99 -3.88
C GLN A 24 -8.99 -7.25 -4.72
N GLN A 25 -9.26 -7.08 -6.02
CA GLN A 25 -9.39 -8.21 -6.94
C GLN A 25 -8.08 -9.00 -7.08
N SER A 26 -6.96 -8.28 -7.17
CA SER A 26 -5.63 -8.90 -7.27
C SER A 26 -5.29 -9.71 -6.05
N PHE A 27 -5.60 -9.20 -4.86
CA PHE A 27 -5.35 -9.91 -3.62
C PHE A 27 -6.04 -11.28 -3.63
N THR A 28 -7.32 -11.31 -3.97
CA THR A 28 -8.09 -12.56 -4.02
C THR A 28 -7.56 -13.49 -5.11
N LYS A 29 -7.22 -12.94 -6.27
CA LYS A 29 -6.68 -13.73 -7.38
C LYS A 29 -5.37 -14.41 -7.01
N HIS A 30 -4.46 -13.70 -6.33
CA HIS A 30 -3.17 -14.27 -5.96
C HIS A 30 -3.25 -15.21 -4.76
N THR A 31 -4.06 -14.89 -3.77
CA THR A 31 -4.02 -15.56 -2.46
C THR A 31 -5.16 -16.53 -2.22
N ASN A 32 -6.21 -16.48 -3.02
CA ASN A 32 -7.50 -17.18 -2.80
C ASN A 32 -8.17 -16.79 -1.48
N LYS A 33 -7.87 -15.62 -0.96
CA LYS A 33 -8.46 -15.07 0.25
C LYS A 33 -9.10 -13.73 -0.04
N LEU A 34 -10.04 -13.32 0.80
CA LEU A 34 -10.61 -11.98 0.75
C LEU A 34 -9.80 -11.05 1.64
N LEU A 35 -9.61 -9.80 1.19
CA LEU A 35 -9.09 -8.77 2.09
C LEU A 35 -10.06 -8.60 3.26
N PRO A 36 -9.56 -8.49 4.49
CA PRO A 36 -10.40 -8.37 5.68
C PRO A 36 -10.95 -6.95 5.84
N LEU A 37 -11.67 -6.48 4.83
CA LEU A 37 -12.30 -5.16 4.83
C LEU A 37 -13.69 -5.28 5.45
N GLU A 38 -14.04 -4.31 6.28
CA GLU A 38 -15.42 -4.20 6.74
C GLU A 38 -16.26 -3.59 5.63
N LYS A 39 -17.52 -4.05 5.51
CA LYS A 39 -18.45 -3.45 4.57
C LYS A 39 -18.74 -2.03 4.97
N ASN A 40 -18.58 -1.12 4.03
CA ASN A 40 -18.87 0.29 4.20
C ASN A 40 -19.64 0.80 2.98
N ARG A 41 -20.00 2.10 2.98
CA ARG A 41 -20.77 2.71 1.90
C ARG A 41 -20.10 2.57 0.55
N ASP A 42 -18.79 2.67 0.52
CA ASP A 42 -18.01 2.59 -0.70
C ASP A 42 -16.66 1.90 -0.41
N LEU A 43 -15.97 1.56 -1.48
CA LEU A 43 -14.72 0.81 -1.37
C LEU A 43 -13.61 1.61 -0.67
N ILE A 44 -13.48 2.90 -0.98
CA ILE A 44 -12.47 3.75 -0.35
C ILE A 44 -12.69 3.76 1.17
N SER A 45 -13.93 3.95 1.62
CA SER A 45 -14.23 3.92 3.04
C SER A 45 -13.92 2.57 3.68
N SER A 46 -14.19 1.47 2.97
CA SER A 46 -13.86 0.14 3.46
C SER A 46 -12.36 -0.04 3.67
N PHE A 47 -11.53 0.46 2.76
CA PHE A 47 -10.07 0.46 2.92
C PHE A 47 -9.62 1.40 4.03
N ASP A 48 -10.17 2.63 4.06
CA ASP A 48 -9.77 3.65 5.05
C ASP A 48 -10.07 3.21 6.48
N GLU A 49 -11.19 2.57 6.70
CA GLU A 49 -11.63 2.17 8.04
C GLU A 49 -11.10 0.79 8.46
N CYS A 50 -10.42 0.07 7.59
CA CYS A 50 -9.82 -1.20 7.96
C CYS A 50 -8.82 -0.99 9.09
N LEU A 51 -8.90 -1.82 10.13
CA LEU A 51 -8.04 -1.71 11.31
C LEU A 51 -6.60 -2.11 11.05
N LEU A 52 -6.36 -2.89 10.00
CA LEU A 52 -5.01 -3.29 9.61
C LEU A 52 -4.42 -2.27 8.65
N PRO A 53 -3.13 -1.93 8.79
CA PRO A 53 -2.49 -1.00 7.88
C PRO A 53 -2.46 -1.56 6.45
N ILE A 54 -2.92 -0.75 5.50
CA ILE A 54 -2.86 -1.05 4.07
C ILE A 54 -2.22 0.15 3.39
N ALA A 55 -1.20 -0.13 2.57
CA ALA A 55 -0.51 0.88 1.79
C ALA A 55 -0.26 0.35 0.39
N SER A 56 -0.13 1.25 -0.57
CA SER A 56 0.17 0.87 -1.93
C SER A 56 1.01 1.92 -2.63
N HIS A 57 1.65 1.49 -3.70
CA HIS A 57 2.38 2.40 -4.57
C HIS A 57 2.05 2.11 -6.04
N ASP A 58 2.31 3.08 -6.88
CA ASP A 58 2.11 2.95 -8.33
C ASP A 58 3.25 2.14 -8.97
N ILE A 59 3.21 2.01 -10.28
CA ILE A 59 4.19 1.23 -11.03
C ILE A 59 5.62 1.80 -10.93
N ASN A 60 5.72 3.08 -10.59
CA ASN A 60 7.01 3.76 -10.45
C ASN A 60 7.55 3.73 -9.01
N GLY A 61 6.83 3.10 -8.09
CA GLY A 61 7.28 2.98 -6.71
C GLY A 61 6.95 4.18 -5.82
N PHE A 62 6.02 5.03 -6.24
CA PHE A 62 5.58 6.17 -5.45
C PHE A 62 4.28 5.85 -4.73
N PHE A 63 4.20 6.19 -3.44
CA PHE A 63 2.99 5.98 -2.66
C PHE A 63 1.80 6.66 -3.33
N ASN A 64 0.71 5.89 -3.50
CA ASN A 64 -0.54 6.43 -4.02
C ASN A 64 -1.71 6.24 -3.04
N TYR A 65 -1.57 5.38 -2.05
CA TYR A 65 -2.62 5.18 -1.06
C TYR A 65 -2.06 4.65 0.26
N LEU A 66 -2.54 5.19 1.38
CA LEU A 66 -2.37 4.62 2.72
C LEU A 66 -3.70 4.81 3.45
N ASN A 67 -4.19 3.76 4.11
CA ASN A 67 -5.38 3.90 4.94
C ASN A 67 -5.03 4.56 6.27
N LYS A 68 -6.05 4.85 7.09
CA LYS A 68 -5.84 5.54 8.38
C LYS A 68 -4.86 4.78 9.28
N SER A 69 -4.99 3.47 9.34
CA SER A 69 -4.12 2.64 10.16
C SER A 69 -2.66 2.71 9.69
N ALA A 70 -2.42 2.72 8.38
CA ALA A 70 -1.07 2.84 7.81
C ALA A 70 -0.48 4.22 8.07
N LEU A 71 -1.27 5.29 7.90
CA LEU A 71 -0.82 6.64 8.20
C LEU A 71 -0.38 6.76 9.66
N SER A 72 -1.14 6.16 10.56
CA SER A 72 -0.80 6.14 11.98
C SER A 72 0.47 5.35 12.27
N LEU A 73 0.60 4.17 11.67
CA LEU A 73 1.77 3.31 11.88
C LEU A 73 3.06 3.98 11.44
N PHE A 74 3.07 4.60 10.26
CA PHE A 74 4.25 5.28 9.72
C PHE A 74 4.42 6.70 10.26
N LYS A 75 3.43 7.21 10.99
CA LYS A 75 3.41 8.57 11.54
C LYS A 75 3.55 9.63 10.45
N VAL A 76 2.75 9.50 9.42
CA VAL A 76 2.73 10.42 8.28
C VAL A 76 1.31 10.91 8.02
N THR A 77 1.22 12.05 7.34
CA THR A 77 -0.03 12.52 6.75
C THR A 77 -0.04 12.21 5.26
N LYS A 78 -1.21 12.25 4.65
CA LYS A 78 -1.31 12.06 3.19
C LYS A 78 -0.45 13.05 2.43
N ASP A 79 -0.46 14.32 2.83
CA ASP A 79 0.31 15.37 2.16
C ASP A 79 1.81 15.12 2.22
N GLN A 80 2.28 14.48 3.29
CA GLN A 80 3.70 14.17 3.46
C GLN A 80 4.16 12.98 2.64
N VAL A 81 3.28 12.03 2.34
CA VAL A 81 3.70 10.73 1.82
C VAL A 81 3.24 10.45 0.39
N ILE A 82 2.05 10.89 -0.01
CA ILE A 82 1.55 10.62 -1.35
C ILE A 82 2.47 11.25 -2.40
N GLY A 83 2.87 10.45 -3.38
CA GLY A 83 3.81 10.86 -4.43
C GLY A 83 5.27 10.73 -4.06
N ARG A 84 5.58 10.29 -2.83
CA ARG A 84 6.96 10.05 -2.40
C ARG A 84 7.35 8.61 -2.66
N SER A 85 8.66 8.38 -2.84
CA SER A 85 9.19 7.03 -3.02
C SER A 85 8.95 6.18 -1.77
N THR A 86 8.57 4.92 -1.98
CA THR A 86 8.37 3.96 -0.89
C THR A 86 9.66 3.66 -0.13
N THR A 87 10.83 3.93 -0.72
CA THR A 87 12.13 3.72 -0.06
C THR A 87 12.30 4.61 1.16
N MET A 88 11.54 5.70 1.29
CA MET A 88 11.60 6.58 2.45
C MET A 88 11.26 5.88 3.77
N THR A 89 10.51 4.78 3.73
CA THR A 89 10.11 4.04 4.92
C THR A 89 11.05 2.90 5.28
N ALA A 90 12.05 2.63 4.43
CA ALA A 90 13.02 1.57 4.68
C ALA A 90 14.35 2.18 5.15
N PRO A 91 14.92 1.73 6.29
CA PRO A 91 16.25 2.17 6.70
C PRO A 91 17.26 1.85 5.61
N LYS A 92 18.29 2.69 5.46
CA LYS A 92 19.33 2.49 4.44
C LYS A 92 19.91 1.09 4.47
N SER A 93 20.17 0.57 5.65
CA SER A 93 20.74 -0.78 5.83
C SER A 93 19.83 -1.90 5.33
N GLU A 94 18.53 -1.64 5.20
CA GLU A 94 17.53 -2.64 4.84
C GLU A 94 17.06 -2.51 3.38
N GLN A 95 17.42 -1.43 2.69
CA GLN A 95 16.88 -1.16 1.36
C GLN A 95 17.25 -2.22 0.33
N LYS A 96 18.47 -2.74 0.40
CA LYS A 96 18.93 -3.78 -0.53
C LYS A 96 18.11 -5.06 -0.37
N GLN A 97 17.91 -5.51 0.86
CA GLN A 97 17.12 -6.71 1.14
C GLN A 97 15.65 -6.50 0.78
N ARG A 98 15.11 -5.32 1.08
CA ARG A 98 13.76 -4.94 0.70
C ARG A 98 13.57 -5.05 -0.81
N ASN A 99 14.50 -4.51 -1.60
CA ASN A 99 14.43 -4.55 -3.05
C ASN A 99 14.48 -5.98 -3.58
N LYS A 100 15.30 -6.82 -2.98
CA LYS A 100 15.38 -8.23 -3.34
C LYS A 100 14.05 -8.96 -3.12
N LEU A 101 13.41 -8.72 -1.98
CA LEU A 101 12.12 -9.31 -1.66
C LEU A 101 11.01 -8.81 -2.59
N LEU A 102 11.01 -7.52 -2.91
CA LEU A 102 10.03 -6.97 -3.84
C LEU A 102 10.20 -7.53 -5.25
N ASN A 103 11.42 -7.86 -5.65
CA ASN A 103 11.66 -8.53 -6.93
C ASN A 103 11.06 -9.95 -6.93
N GLN A 104 11.05 -10.64 -5.80
CA GLN A 104 10.37 -11.94 -5.68
C GLN A 104 8.86 -11.79 -5.85
N VAL A 105 8.27 -10.73 -5.31
CA VAL A 105 6.85 -10.44 -5.52
C VAL A 105 6.56 -10.25 -7.01
N ASN A 106 7.44 -9.57 -7.74
CA ASN A 106 7.28 -9.39 -9.18
C ASN A 106 7.23 -10.71 -9.94
N SER A 107 8.00 -11.71 -9.49
CA SER A 107 8.04 -13.02 -10.16
C SER A 107 6.84 -13.90 -9.83
N HIS A 108 6.34 -13.85 -8.59
CA HIS A 108 5.32 -14.77 -8.08
C HIS A 108 3.95 -14.14 -7.89
N GLY A 109 3.85 -12.83 -8.03
CA GLY A 109 2.61 -12.08 -7.85
C GLY A 109 2.35 -11.64 -6.41
N PHE A 110 2.82 -12.38 -5.43
CA PHE A 110 2.65 -12.02 -4.02
C PHE A 110 3.64 -12.76 -3.14
N ILE A 111 3.76 -12.29 -1.90
CA ILE A 111 4.53 -12.96 -0.85
C ILE A 111 3.75 -12.84 0.46
N ASP A 112 3.59 -13.96 1.16
CA ASP A 112 2.98 -14.03 2.49
C ASP A 112 4.06 -14.03 3.57
N ASN A 113 3.64 -13.79 4.80
CA ASN A 113 4.50 -13.87 5.99
C ASN A 113 5.74 -12.99 5.86
N TYR A 114 5.57 -11.84 5.19
CA TYR A 114 6.67 -10.91 4.99
C TYR A 114 7.10 -10.30 6.31
N LYS A 115 8.42 -10.24 6.52
CA LYS A 115 9.05 -9.58 7.67
C LYS A 115 10.04 -8.54 7.16
N GLY A 116 10.13 -7.43 7.84
CA GLY A 116 11.07 -6.40 7.47
C GLY A 116 11.08 -5.24 8.45
N VAL A 117 12.17 -4.50 8.45
CA VAL A 117 12.30 -3.32 9.30
C VAL A 117 11.91 -2.09 8.50
N ARG A 118 11.18 -1.20 9.15
CA ARG A 118 10.74 0.07 8.58
C ARG A 118 11.03 1.20 9.56
N VAL A 119 10.94 2.42 9.08
CA VAL A 119 11.20 3.62 9.87
C VAL A 119 10.03 4.59 9.74
N THR A 120 9.61 5.15 10.86
CA THR A 120 8.56 6.19 10.89
C THR A 120 9.13 7.55 10.48
N SER A 121 8.26 8.54 10.30
CA SER A 121 8.70 9.88 9.91
C SER A 121 9.59 10.55 10.95
N ASP A 122 9.45 10.19 12.22
CA ASP A 122 10.27 10.73 13.31
C ASP A 122 11.48 9.85 13.64
N GLY A 123 11.81 8.88 12.79
CA GLY A 123 13.01 8.07 12.92
C GLY A 123 12.90 6.86 13.82
N GLU A 124 11.71 6.52 14.30
CA GLU A 124 11.53 5.31 15.10
C GLU A 124 11.53 4.07 14.21
N LEU A 125 12.29 3.07 14.62
CA LEU A 125 12.32 1.79 13.93
C LEU A 125 11.21 0.88 14.46
N PHE A 126 10.58 0.15 13.55
CA PHE A 126 9.65 -0.90 13.91
C PHE A 126 9.84 -2.08 12.98
N GLN A 127 9.45 -3.26 13.45
CA GLN A 127 9.51 -4.46 12.64
C GLN A 127 8.12 -4.87 12.19
N ILE A 128 7.96 -5.09 10.88
CA ILE A 128 6.82 -5.81 10.34
C ILE A 128 7.07 -7.28 10.64
N GLU A 129 6.19 -7.89 11.42
CA GLU A 129 6.30 -9.30 11.81
C GLU A 129 5.56 -10.22 10.85
N ASP A 130 4.49 -9.73 10.26
CA ASP A 130 3.68 -10.51 9.35
C ASP A 130 2.91 -9.57 8.42
N ALA A 131 3.09 -9.77 7.13
CA ALA A 131 2.39 -8.99 6.11
C ALA A 131 2.27 -9.79 4.83
N THR A 132 1.32 -9.42 4.00
CA THR A 132 1.22 -9.89 2.62
C THR A 132 1.50 -8.72 1.69
N ILE A 133 2.40 -8.90 0.75
CA ILE A 133 2.68 -7.93 -0.32
C ILE A 133 2.23 -8.57 -1.63
N TRP A 134 1.49 -7.82 -2.46
CA TRP A 134 1.02 -8.37 -3.72
C TRP A 134 1.08 -7.35 -4.84
N ASN A 135 1.24 -7.86 -6.06
CA ASN A 135 1.14 -7.03 -7.26
C ASN A 135 -0.31 -6.67 -7.51
N VAL A 136 -0.55 -5.39 -7.75
CA VAL A 136 -1.86 -4.93 -8.20
C VAL A 136 -1.85 -4.99 -9.71
N ILE A 137 -2.80 -5.75 -10.27
CA ILE A 137 -2.91 -5.96 -11.71
C ILE A 137 -4.27 -5.48 -12.20
N ASP A 138 -4.29 -4.98 -13.43
CA ASP A 138 -5.54 -4.54 -14.06
C ASP A 138 -6.29 -5.72 -14.71
N LYS A 139 -7.39 -5.43 -15.39
CA LYS A 139 -8.21 -6.46 -16.04
C LYS A 139 -7.47 -7.25 -17.12
N ASN A 140 -6.37 -6.71 -17.64
CA ASN A 140 -5.55 -7.36 -18.67
C ASN A 140 -4.31 -8.05 -18.06
N SER A 141 -4.29 -8.17 -16.74
CA SER A 141 -3.17 -8.76 -15.96
C SER A 141 -1.88 -7.96 -16.05
N HIS A 142 -1.93 -6.69 -16.42
CA HIS A 142 -0.78 -5.82 -16.39
C HIS A 142 -0.58 -5.27 -14.96
N LYS A 143 0.66 -5.31 -14.49
CA LYS A 143 1.00 -4.75 -13.18
C LYS A 143 0.87 -3.23 -13.23
N ILE A 144 0.11 -2.68 -12.28
CA ILE A 144 -0.07 -1.23 -12.14
C ILE A 144 0.47 -0.70 -10.82
N GLY A 145 0.95 -1.57 -9.94
CA GLY A 145 1.51 -1.18 -8.66
C GLY A 145 1.70 -2.38 -7.75
N GLN A 146 1.92 -2.10 -6.47
CA GLN A 146 1.98 -3.10 -5.41
C GLN A 146 1.27 -2.58 -4.18
N ALA A 147 0.80 -3.51 -3.37
CA ALA A 147 0.13 -3.18 -2.12
C ALA A 147 0.62 -4.10 -1.00
N VAL A 148 0.44 -3.64 0.24
CA VAL A 148 0.78 -4.41 1.43
C VAL A 148 -0.34 -4.30 2.44
N ILE A 149 -0.64 -5.41 3.11
CA ILE A 149 -1.46 -5.42 4.33
C ILE A 149 -0.59 -5.97 5.46
N ILE A 150 -0.53 -5.23 6.57
CA ILE A 150 0.32 -5.57 7.70
C ILE A 150 -0.55 -6.14 8.81
N TYR A 151 -0.35 -7.41 9.12
CA TYR A 151 -1.15 -8.10 10.16
C TYR A 151 -0.54 -7.92 11.54
N LYS A 152 0.77 -7.74 11.63
CA LYS A 152 1.45 -7.60 12.92
C LYS A 152 2.73 -6.79 12.78
N SER A 153 2.95 -5.88 13.71
CA SER A 153 4.18 -5.10 13.79
C SER A 153 4.53 -4.83 15.25
N ASN A 154 5.82 -4.63 15.50
CA ASN A 154 6.33 -4.35 16.85
C ASN A 154 7.38 -3.25 16.79
N LYS A 155 7.40 -2.41 17.83
CA LYS A 155 8.48 -1.44 17.98
C LYS A 155 9.80 -2.17 18.26
N LEU A 156 10.85 -1.63 17.73
CA LEU A 156 12.20 -2.12 17.99
C LEU A 156 12.87 -1.34 19.11
#